data_50188f19cf9587c878b86f0171db6ca0
#
_entry.id   50188f19cf9587c878b86f0171db6ca0
#
_cell.length_a   1.000
_cell.length_b   1.000
_cell.length_c   1.000
_cell.angle_alpha   90.00
_cell.angle_beta   90.00
_cell.angle_gamma   90.00
#
_symmetry.space_group_name_H-M   'P 1'
#
loop_
_entity.id
_entity.type
_entity.pdbx_description
1 polymer ?
#
loop_
_entity_poly.entity_id
_entity_poly.type
_entity_poly.pdbx_seq_one_letter_code
_entity_poly.pdbx_strand_id
1 'polypeptide(L)'
;MARTSRQKQAVRTVPRRVVVALRMAGIAGQDKLNGIFEHLSAGHRWQLIIYRTRHEFTDEVVRHELARKADGFIVGIPDTDDALSVLAASRVPTVVMNIAGGGIEKRKDVIAFVKSDSVAVGHEAAHTLLRQGVYKSYAYAGYRTDDEWSRDRGVAFRDTLRAAGFSAEIFDRAHQGEKVEDSSALAAWLENLPKPCGILAACDDRAFEILDTCREHGIKVPAEIGILGVNNDPILCENAEPRLSSIQPDFIGEGRLAAELLERMMAGGRLPGSKRVNLVGIRTVVHRDSTVPQSASGRLVQKVLAYISREAVKGIGVEDVARRFKVSRSLLELRFGELQGESVYEAMLRIRLEEVKRRLRHTDEPIAAITAACGWENPAPPKALFKRRFGMSMRDWRKSLHELPA
;
A
#
# COMPACT_ATOMS: atom_id res chain seq x y z
N MET A 1 -24.62 -49.35 12.07
CA MET A 1 -24.91 -48.16 12.89
C MET A 1 -23.58 -47.57 13.34
N ALA A 2 -23.09 -46.59 12.65
CA ALA A 2 -21.89 -45.83 13.02
C ALA A 2 -22.27 -44.35 13.12
N ARG A 3 -22.38 -43.85 14.36
CA ARG A 3 -22.63 -42.42 14.65
C ARG A 3 -21.34 -41.65 14.50
N THR A 4 -21.21 -40.89 13.43
CA THR A 4 -20.20 -39.87 13.25
C THR A 4 -20.51 -38.69 14.18
N SER A 5 -19.79 -38.57 15.27
CA SER A 5 -19.83 -37.43 16.17
C SER A 5 -19.06 -36.27 15.49
N ARG A 6 -19.78 -35.34 14.84
CA ARG A 6 -19.27 -34.00 14.58
C ARG A 6 -19.08 -33.29 15.93
N GLN A 7 -17.84 -33.24 16.40
CA GLN A 7 -17.47 -32.31 17.47
C GLN A 7 -17.74 -30.88 16.98
N LYS A 8 -18.83 -30.28 17.46
CA LYS A 8 -19.06 -28.84 17.41
C LYS A 8 -17.95 -28.21 18.26
N GLN A 9 -16.99 -27.53 17.61
CA GLN A 9 -16.09 -26.62 18.32
C GLN A 9 -16.96 -25.67 19.14
N ALA A 10 -16.83 -25.70 20.45
CA ALA A 10 -17.50 -24.80 21.36
C ALA A 10 -17.04 -23.37 21.04
N VAL A 11 -17.99 -22.50 20.66
CA VAL A 11 -17.74 -21.07 20.45
C VAL A 11 -17.19 -20.53 21.78
N ARG A 12 -15.93 -20.08 21.76
CA ARG A 12 -15.26 -19.46 22.91
C ARG A 12 -16.05 -18.21 23.30
N THR A 13 -16.68 -18.23 24.47
CA THR A 13 -17.53 -17.12 24.95
C THR A 13 -16.73 -15.91 25.40
N VAL A 14 -15.43 -16.08 25.66
CA VAL A 14 -14.51 -14.99 26.08
C VAL A 14 -13.77 -14.46 24.84
N PRO A 15 -13.79 -13.12 24.60
CA PRO A 15 -13.03 -12.50 23.52
C PRO A 15 -11.53 -12.82 23.64
N ARG A 16 -10.86 -13.03 22.49
CA ARG A 16 -9.40 -13.19 22.46
C ARG A 16 -8.72 -11.89 22.85
N ARG A 17 -7.72 -11.98 23.72
CA ARG A 17 -6.93 -10.84 24.16
C ARG A 17 -5.80 -10.59 23.16
N VAL A 18 -5.90 -9.52 22.36
CA VAL A 18 -4.92 -9.17 21.31
C VAL A 18 -4.25 -7.85 21.63
N VAL A 19 -2.92 -7.85 21.60
CA VAL A 19 -2.08 -6.68 21.81
C VAL A 19 -1.68 -6.09 20.46
N VAL A 20 -1.92 -4.79 20.30
CA VAL A 20 -1.56 -4.02 19.09
C VAL A 20 -0.57 -2.93 19.50
N ALA A 21 0.63 -2.97 18.95
CA ALA A 21 1.67 -1.96 19.17
C ALA A 21 2.09 -1.35 17.83
N LEU A 22 1.55 -0.17 17.49
CA LEU A 22 1.78 0.53 16.24
C LEU A 22 2.15 1.99 16.51
N ARG A 23 3.08 2.54 15.71
CA ARG A 23 3.39 3.97 15.78
C ARG A 23 2.21 4.78 15.25
N MET A 24 1.52 5.52 16.13
CA MET A 24 0.33 6.30 15.80
C MET A 24 0.62 7.77 15.44
N ALA A 25 1.89 8.17 15.41
CA ALA A 25 2.29 9.56 15.15
C ALA A 25 2.00 10.04 13.71
N GLY A 26 1.69 9.13 12.77
CA GLY A 26 1.35 9.46 11.38
C GLY A 26 0.25 8.58 10.84
N ILE A 27 -0.24 8.94 9.66
CA ILE A 27 -1.39 8.29 8.99
C ILE A 27 -1.19 6.77 8.81
N ALA A 28 0.04 6.32 8.56
CA ALA A 28 0.33 4.91 8.33
C ALA A 28 -0.09 4.01 9.51
N GLY A 29 0.20 4.41 10.74
CA GLY A 29 -0.19 3.64 11.93
C GLY A 29 -1.68 3.70 12.20
N GLN A 30 -2.29 4.88 11.99
CA GLN A 30 -3.73 5.10 12.18
C GLN A 30 -4.54 4.26 11.18
N ASP A 31 -4.16 4.26 9.91
CA ASP A 31 -4.85 3.50 8.86
C ASP A 31 -4.67 1.98 9.05
N LYS A 32 -3.52 1.51 9.53
CA LYS A 32 -3.33 0.10 9.90
C LYS A 32 -4.27 -0.31 11.02
N LEU A 33 -4.42 0.54 12.03
CA LEU A 33 -5.37 0.28 13.11
C LEU A 33 -6.82 0.30 12.59
N ASN A 34 -7.18 1.21 11.68
CA ASN A 34 -8.48 1.22 11.02
C ASN A 34 -8.73 -0.09 10.26
N GLY A 35 -7.74 -0.62 9.54
CA GLY A 35 -7.84 -1.93 8.87
C GLY A 35 -8.08 -3.09 9.84
N ILE A 36 -7.46 -3.06 11.02
CA ILE A 36 -7.74 -4.03 12.09
C ILE A 36 -9.19 -3.89 12.57
N PHE A 37 -9.69 -2.67 12.77
CA PHE A 37 -11.07 -2.44 13.17
C PHE A 37 -12.09 -2.87 12.09
N GLU A 38 -11.76 -2.71 10.80
CA GLU A 38 -12.58 -3.24 9.71
C GLU A 38 -12.74 -4.77 9.82
N HIS A 39 -11.66 -5.49 10.12
CA HIS A 39 -11.70 -6.93 10.33
C HIS A 39 -12.61 -7.31 11.51
N LEU A 40 -12.49 -6.60 12.63
CA LEU A 40 -13.31 -6.85 13.81
C LEU A 40 -14.79 -6.56 13.56
N SER A 41 -15.11 -5.54 12.79
CA SER A 41 -16.47 -5.17 12.41
C SER A 41 -17.18 -6.25 11.58
N ALA A 42 -16.42 -7.15 10.94
CA ALA A 42 -16.95 -8.30 10.21
C ALA A 42 -17.43 -9.47 11.11
N GLY A 43 -17.45 -9.28 12.45
CA GLY A 43 -17.97 -10.25 13.41
C GLY A 43 -16.92 -10.96 14.27
N HIS A 44 -15.66 -10.59 14.13
CA HIS A 44 -14.59 -11.11 14.99
C HIS A 44 -14.56 -10.40 16.34
N ARG A 45 -14.34 -11.12 17.42
CA ARG A 45 -14.39 -10.56 18.78
C ARG A 45 -13.02 -10.66 19.45
N TRP A 46 -12.33 -9.52 19.56
CA TRP A 46 -11.11 -9.38 20.32
C TRP A 46 -11.28 -8.34 21.43
N GLN A 47 -10.56 -8.56 22.53
CA GLN A 47 -10.25 -7.51 23.49
C GLN A 47 -8.91 -6.92 23.08
N LEU A 48 -8.93 -5.70 22.53
CA LEU A 48 -7.72 -5.00 22.09
C LEU A 48 -7.04 -4.27 23.26
N ILE A 49 -5.72 -4.42 23.34
CA ILE A 49 -4.83 -3.63 24.17
C ILE A 49 -3.91 -2.88 23.20
N ILE A 50 -3.94 -1.55 23.19
CA ILE A 50 -3.29 -0.74 22.19
C ILE A 50 -2.18 0.09 22.81
N TYR A 51 -0.94 -0.13 22.35
CA TYR A 51 0.24 0.68 22.61
C TYR A 51 0.51 1.56 21.38
N ARG A 52 0.68 2.86 21.60
CA ARG A 52 0.65 3.87 20.54
C ARG A 52 2.03 4.39 20.15
N THR A 53 3.00 4.20 21.02
CA THR A 53 4.39 4.62 20.80
C THR A 53 5.35 3.48 21.09
N ARG A 54 6.55 3.59 20.53
CA ARG A 54 7.62 2.60 20.79
C ARG A 54 8.03 2.59 22.26
N HIS A 55 8.04 3.75 22.91
CA HIS A 55 8.43 3.88 24.30
C HIS A 55 7.46 3.21 25.28
N GLU A 56 6.20 3.06 24.89
CA GLU A 56 5.19 2.34 25.67
C GLU A 56 5.29 0.82 25.51
N PHE A 57 6.02 0.30 24.50
CA PHE A 57 6.06 -1.12 24.16
C PHE A 57 7.47 -1.70 24.32
N THR A 58 7.85 -1.95 25.56
CA THR A 58 9.14 -2.54 25.96
C THR A 58 9.05 -4.06 26.11
N ASP A 59 10.18 -4.71 26.28
CA ASP A 59 10.24 -6.15 26.59
C ASP A 59 9.56 -6.50 27.93
N GLU A 60 9.63 -5.61 28.92
CA GLU A 60 8.91 -5.76 30.19
C GLU A 60 7.40 -5.75 29.98
N VAL A 61 6.90 -4.85 29.13
CA VAL A 61 5.47 -4.78 28.77
C VAL A 61 5.06 -6.05 28.02
N VAL A 62 5.88 -6.55 27.11
CA VAL A 62 5.62 -7.82 26.42
C VAL A 62 5.50 -8.96 27.44
N ARG A 63 6.45 -9.09 28.38
CA ARG A 63 6.39 -10.11 29.45
C ARG A 63 5.13 -9.95 30.31
N HIS A 64 4.74 -8.73 30.63
CA HIS A 64 3.52 -8.43 31.37
C HIS A 64 2.27 -8.92 30.61
N GLU A 65 2.16 -8.62 29.32
CA GLU A 65 1.01 -9.03 28.51
C GLU A 65 0.98 -10.55 28.29
N LEU A 66 2.13 -11.19 28.16
CA LEU A 66 2.24 -12.66 28.12
C LEU A 66 1.77 -13.31 29.43
N ALA A 67 2.16 -12.75 30.58
CA ALA A 67 1.70 -13.21 31.90
C ALA A 67 0.18 -13.07 32.06
N ARG A 68 -0.43 -12.08 31.43
CA ARG A 68 -1.89 -11.87 31.35
C ARG A 68 -2.57 -12.68 30.25
N LYS A 69 -1.87 -13.66 29.66
CA LYS A 69 -2.38 -14.60 28.68
C LYS A 69 -2.90 -13.91 27.40
N ALA A 70 -2.12 -13.00 26.84
CA ALA A 70 -2.38 -12.48 25.50
C ALA A 70 -2.46 -13.65 24.51
N ASP A 71 -3.51 -13.70 23.68
CA ASP A 71 -3.73 -14.71 22.66
C ASP A 71 -2.93 -14.43 21.37
N GLY A 72 -2.57 -13.15 21.11
CA GLY A 72 -1.82 -12.76 19.94
C GLY A 72 -1.33 -11.30 19.95
N PHE A 73 -0.39 -11.00 19.07
CA PHE A 73 0.22 -9.69 18.92
C PHE A 73 0.24 -9.20 17.47
N ILE A 74 -0.01 -7.90 17.24
CA ILE A 74 0.26 -7.18 15.99
C ILE A 74 1.21 -6.04 16.34
N VAL A 75 2.43 -6.06 15.82
CA VAL A 75 3.49 -5.14 16.25
C VAL A 75 4.23 -4.51 15.08
N GLY A 76 4.43 -3.20 15.14
CA GLY A 76 5.21 -2.40 14.20
C GLY A 76 6.51 -1.89 14.83
N ILE A 77 7.31 -2.82 15.38
CA ILE A 77 8.59 -2.55 16.03
C ILE A 77 9.75 -3.05 15.16
N PRO A 78 10.95 -2.43 15.25
CA PRO A 78 12.13 -2.90 14.55
C PRO A 78 12.57 -4.32 15.01
N ASP A 79 13.20 -5.05 14.15
CA ASP A 79 13.74 -6.39 14.42
C ASP A 79 14.86 -6.43 15.47
N THR A 80 15.54 -5.28 15.66
CA THR A 80 16.55 -5.07 16.70
C THR A 80 15.97 -4.76 18.08
N ASP A 81 14.65 -4.80 18.22
CA ASP A 81 13.97 -4.51 19.47
C ASP A 81 13.94 -5.75 20.39
N ASP A 82 14.36 -5.60 21.66
CA ASP A 82 14.35 -6.67 22.65
C ASP A 82 12.96 -7.25 22.87
N ALA A 83 11.93 -6.42 22.74
CA ALA A 83 10.52 -6.84 22.82
C ALA A 83 10.19 -7.92 21.78
N LEU A 84 10.74 -7.81 20.56
CA LEU A 84 10.50 -8.78 19.50
C LEU A 84 11.20 -10.11 19.78
N SER A 85 12.38 -10.09 20.41
CA SER A 85 13.09 -11.28 20.86
C SER A 85 12.29 -12.07 21.91
N VAL A 86 11.65 -11.35 22.85
CA VAL A 86 10.75 -11.95 23.85
C VAL A 86 9.51 -12.57 23.18
N LEU A 87 8.90 -11.88 22.21
CA LEU A 87 7.77 -12.40 21.42
C LEU A 87 8.16 -13.67 20.66
N ALA A 88 9.30 -13.67 19.99
CA ALA A 88 9.80 -14.84 19.26
C ALA A 88 10.04 -16.04 20.18
N ALA A 89 10.46 -15.82 21.42
CA ALA A 89 10.63 -16.89 22.42
C ALA A 89 9.30 -17.42 22.99
N SER A 90 8.23 -16.60 22.98
CA SER A 90 6.96 -16.90 23.68
C SER A 90 6.07 -17.96 23.01
N ARG A 91 6.24 -18.21 21.73
CA ARG A 91 5.35 -19.05 20.87
C ARG A 91 3.91 -18.53 20.73
N VAL A 92 3.60 -17.31 21.17
CA VAL A 92 2.31 -16.68 20.95
C VAL A 92 2.25 -16.15 19.52
N PRO A 93 1.14 -16.40 18.77
CA PRO A 93 0.96 -15.89 17.43
C PRO A 93 1.24 -14.39 17.32
N THR A 94 2.14 -14.00 16.43
CA THR A 94 2.57 -12.60 16.27
C THR A 94 2.64 -12.22 14.81
N VAL A 95 2.01 -11.10 14.45
CA VAL A 95 2.18 -10.47 13.14
C VAL A 95 3.04 -9.22 13.30
N VAL A 96 4.13 -9.19 12.56
CA VAL A 96 5.08 -8.09 12.58
C VAL A 96 4.89 -7.23 11.33
N MET A 97 4.79 -5.91 11.50
CA MET A 97 4.51 -4.97 10.44
C MET A 97 5.70 -4.05 10.17
N ASN A 98 6.08 -3.90 8.87
CA ASN A 98 7.11 -2.98 8.39
C ASN A 98 8.51 -3.14 9.01
N ILE A 99 8.95 -4.36 9.20
CA ILE A 99 10.28 -4.65 9.70
C ILE A 99 11.14 -5.21 8.57
N ALA A 100 12.40 -4.80 8.56
CA ALA A 100 13.45 -5.41 7.77
C ALA A 100 13.72 -6.85 8.28
N GLY A 101 13.94 -7.78 7.37
CA GLY A 101 14.34 -9.12 7.73
C GLY A 101 15.65 -9.11 8.52
N GLY A 102 15.73 -9.81 9.62
CA GLY A 102 16.93 -9.92 10.47
C GLY A 102 16.68 -10.98 11.53
N GLY A 103 17.34 -12.13 11.45
CA GLY A 103 17.42 -13.11 12.54
C GLY A 103 16.15 -13.82 13.02
N ILE A 104 14.99 -13.18 12.90
CA ILE A 104 13.67 -13.70 13.34
C ILE A 104 13.06 -14.66 12.32
N GLU A 105 13.57 -14.67 11.10
CA GLU A 105 13.18 -15.61 10.04
C GLU A 105 13.24 -17.08 10.48
N LYS A 106 13.93 -17.39 11.56
CA LYS A 106 14.07 -18.75 12.11
C LYS A 106 12.82 -19.23 12.85
N ARG A 107 11.93 -18.33 13.32
CA ARG A 107 10.72 -18.69 14.09
C ARG A 107 9.46 -18.69 13.21
N LYS A 108 9.47 -19.58 12.33
CA LYS A 108 8.58 -19.73 11.17
C LYS A 108 7.17 -20.22 11.49
N ASP A 109 6.91 -20.65 12.65
CA ASP A 109 5.67 -21.30 13.10
C ASP A 109 4.68 -20.34 13.77
N VAL A 110 5.17 -19.25 14.37
CA VAL A 110 4.35 -18.33 15.18
C VAL A 110 4.48 -16.85 14.76
N ILE A 111 5.32 -16.52 13.77
CA ILE A 111 5.52 -15.12 13.30
C ILE A 111 5.22 -15.00 11.82
N ALA A 112 4.34 -14.04 11.47
CA ALA A 112 4.08 -13.60 10.12
C ALA A 112 4.53 -12.14 9.94
N PHE A 113 4.84 -11.75 8.70
CA PHE A 113 5.24 -10.40 8.36
C PHE A 113 4.26 -9.78 7.35
N VAL A 114 3.91 -8.52 7.56
CA VAL A 114 3.16 -7.70 6.61
C VAL A 114 3.94 -6.42 6.37
N LYS A 115 4.21 -6.10 5.10
CA LYS A 115 4.98 -4.91 4.70
C LYS A 115 4.28 -4.16 3.57
N SER A 116 4.46 -2.85 3.54
CA SER A 116 4.21 -2.07 2.32
C SER A 116 5.15 -2.54 1.20
N ASP A 117 4.63 -2.63 -0.02
CA ASP A 117 5.45 -2.89 -1.21
C ASP A 117 6.18 -1.59 -1.63
N SER A 118 7.32 -1.33 -1.01
CA SER A 118 8.14 -0.14 -1.27
C SER A 118 8.72 -0.13 -2.68
N VAL A 119 8.97 -1.31 -3.26
CA VAL A 119 9.41 -1.44 -4.65
C VAL A 119 8.30 -0.99 -5.60
N ALA A 120 7.07 -1.43 -5.39
CA ALA A 120 5.92 -0.97 -6.17
C ALA A 120 5.70 0.55 -6.05
N VAL A 121 5.94 1.13 -4.86
CA VAL A 121 5.88 2.59 -4.66
C VAL A 121 6.92 3.31 -5.52
N GLY A 122 8.17 2.84 -5.54
CA GLY A 122 9.23 3.43 -6.36
C GLY A 122 8.93 3.36 -7.86
N HIS A 123 8.45 2.22 -8.34
CA HIS A 123 8.02 2.05 -9.74
C HIS A 123 6.89 3.00 -10.10
N GLU A 124 5.82 3.07 -9.29
CA GLU A 124 4.67 3.94 -9.58
C GLU A 124 5.07 5.43 -9.51
N ALA A 125 5.98 5.81 -8.62
CA ALA A 125 6.49 7.17 -8.55
C ALA A 125 7.20 7.58 -9.86
N ALA A 126 8.10 6.74 -10.36
CA ALA A 126 8.80 6.97 -11.61
C ALA A 126 7.82 7.08 -12.78
N HIS A 127 6.88 6.15 -12.91
CA HIS A 127 5.85 6.19 -13.94
C HIS A 127 4.97 7.45 -13.83
N THR A 128 4.63 7.85 -12.61
CA THR A 128 3.83 9.05 -12.37
C THR A 128 4.52 10.31 -12.87
N LEU A 129 5.81 10.49 -12.55
CA LEU A 129 6.57 11.67 -12.97
C LEU A 129 6.91 11.63 -14.48
N LEU A 130 7.23 10.44 -15.02
CA LEU A 130 7.46 10.26 -16.46
C LEU A 130 6.23 10.61 -17.30
N ARG A 131 5.03 10.18 -16.86
CA ARG A 131 3.76 10.47 -17.56
C ARG A 131 3.42 11.95 -17.62
N GLN A 132 4.00 12.79 -16.76
CA GLN A 132 3.83 14.24 -16.84
C GLN A 132 4.58 14.86 -18.04
N GLY A 133 5.67 14.21 -18.49
CA GLY A 133 6.35 14.54 -19.76
C GLY A 133 7.06 15.89 -19.79
N VAL A 134 7.24 16.56 -18.65
CA VAL A 134 7.74 17.94 -18.57
C VAL A 134 9.11 18.05 -17.93
N TYR A 135 9.52 17.03 -17.16
CA TYR A 135 10.79 17.07 -16.44
C TYR A 135 11.97 16.69 -17.33
N LYS A 136 13.07 17.42 -17.20
CA LYS A 136 14.35 17.15 -17.86
C LYS A 136 15.26 16.26 -17.02
N SER A 137 15.05 16.29 -15.71
CA SER A 137 15.80 15.48 -14.75
C SER A 137 14.87 14.91 -13.68
N TYR A 138 15.39 13.92 -12.96
CA TYR A 138 14.67 13.25 -11.87
C TYR A 138 15.59 13.08 -10.68
N ALA A 139 15.01 13.14 -9.48
CA ALA A 139 15.77 12.97 -8.27
C ALA A 139 15.00 12.22 -7.19
N TYR A 140 15.71 11.56 -6.29
CA TYR A 140 15.16 10.90 -5.11
C TYR A 140 15.75 11.51 -3.85
N ALA A 141 14.89 11.94 -2.94
CA ALA A 141 15.29 12.38 -1.62
C ALA A 141 14.95 11.30 -0.58
N GLY A 142 15.98 10.58 -0.13
CA GLY A 142 15.89 9.52 0.86
C GLY A 142 15.43 10.01 2.24
N TYR A 143 15.03 9.08 3.10
CA TYR A 143 14.66 9.39 4.48
C TYR A 143 15.91 9.70 5.31
N ARG A 144 15.71 10.30 6.49
CA ARG A 144 16.81 10.75 7.36
C ARG A 144 17.64 9.62 7.95
N THR A 145 17.06 8.42 8.02
CA THR A 145 17.70 7.19 8.50
C THR A 145 17.80 6.19 7.37
N ASP A 146 18.80 5.29 7.44
CA ASP A 146 19.01 4.25 6.43
C ASP A 146 18.00 3.10 6.57
N ASP A 147 16.73 3.42 6.33
CA ASP A 147 15.65 2.47 6.37
C ASP A 147 15.52 1.67 5.07
N GLU A 148 15.36 0.35 5.17
CA GLU A 148 15.16 -0.56 4.03
C GLU A 148 14.04 -0.07 3.09
N TRP A 149 12.91 0.35 3.64
CA TRP A 149 11.77 0.82 2.83
C TRP A 149 12.10 2.06 1.99
N SER A 150 12.96 2.95 2.51
CA SER A 150 13.42 4.13 1.77
C SER A 150 14.40 3.74 0.66
N ARG A 151 15.37 2.85 0.96
CA ARG A 151 16.29 2.32 -0.05
C ARG A 151 15.55 1.62 -1.18
N ASP A 152 14.61 0.75 -0.87
CA ASP A 152 13.83 0.00 -1.85
C ASP A 152 13.06 0.93 -2.79
N ARG A 153 12.45 2.00 -2.25
CA ARG A 153 11.78 3.04 -3.06
C ARG A 153 12.75 3.73 -4.01
N GLY A 154 13.88 4.18 -3.50
CA GLY A 154 14.91 4.87 -4.28
C GLY A 154 15.52 3.99 -5.37
N VAL A 155 15.81 2.73 -5.07
CA VAL A 155 16.34 1.75 -6.04
C VAL A 155 15.33 1.50 -7.15
N ALA A 156 14.07 1.18 -6.81
CA ALA A 156 13.03 0.91 -7.79
C ALA A 156 12.71 2.14 -8.66
N PHE A 157 12.68 3.33 -8.07
CA PHE A 157 12.50 4.60 -8.77
C PHE A 157 13.61 4.82 -9.80
N ARG A 158 14.87 4.73 -9.37
CA ARG A 158 16.05 4.89 -10.24
C ARG A 158 16.07 3.87 -11.37
N ASP A 159 15.80 2.60 -11.07
CA ASP A 159 15.88 1.53 -12.06
C ASP A 159 14.76 1.66 -13.12
N THR A 160 13.57 2.12 -12.73
CA THR A 160 12.48 2.44 -13.67
C THR A 160 12.86 3.60 -14.59
N LEU A 161 13.44 4.67 -14.04
CA LEU A 161 13.90 5.81 -14.83
C LEU A 161 15.02 5.42 -15.79
N ARG A 162 15.97 4.58 -15.33
CA ARG A 162 17.04 4.06 -16.18
C ARG A 162 16.49 3.26 -17.37
N ALA A 163 15.50 2.43 -17.15
CA ALA A 163 14.82 1.69 -18.21
C ALA A 163 14.12 2.61 -19.24
N ALA A 164 13.71 3.81 -18.81
CA ALA A 164 13.15 4.85 -19.66
C ALA A 164 14.20 5.81 -20.28
N GLY A 165 15.51 5.56 -20.07
CA GLY A 165 16.61 6.36 -20.62
C GLY A 165 16.99 7.58 -19.79
N PHE A 166 16.55 7.69 -18.54
CA PHE A 166 16.88 8.77 -17.62
C PHE A 166 17.79 8.32 -16.49
N SER A 167 18.56 9.25 -15.93
CA SER A 167 19.25 9.09 -14.63
C SER A 167 18.44 9.75 -13.52
N ALA A 168 18.66 9.32 -12.27
CA ALA A 168 18.13 9.98 -11.09
C ALA A 168 19.26 10.39 -10.15
N GLU A 169 19.24 11.65 -9.74
CA GLU A 169 20.11 12.16 -8.67
C GLU A 169 19.58 11.67 -7.31
N ILE A 170 20.47 11.25 -6.44
CA ILE A 170 20.09 10.72 -5.12
C ILE A 170 20.62 11.66 -4.03
N PHE A 171 19.69 12.17 -3.21
CA PHE A 171 20.05 12.84 -1.97
C PHE A 171 19.91 11.84 -0.83
N ASP A 172 21.04 11.29 -0.41
CA ASP A 172 21.10 10.31 0.66
C ASP A 172 21.86 10.88 1.87
N ARG A 173 21.13 11.17 2.93
CA ARG A 173 21.71 11.68 4.19
C ARG A 173 22.45 10.62 5.01
N ALA A 174 22.12 9.35 4.85
CA ALA A 174 22.74 8.28 5.63
C ALA A 174 24.26 8.20 5.45
N HIS A 175 24.77 8.68 4.32
CA HIS A 175 26.20 8.73 4.02
C HIS A 175 26.92 10.00 4.50
N GLN A 176 26.19 11.01 4.99
CA GLN A 176 26.79 12.29 5.40
C GLN A 176 27.10 12.40 6.91
N GLY A 177 26.83 11.35 7.69
CA GLY A 177 27.44 11.13 9.01
C GLY A 177 27.09 12.10 10.13
N GLU A 178 26.21 13.10 9.96
CA GLU A 178 25.96 14.11 10.99
C GLU A 178 24.50 14.26 11.41
N LYS A 179 24.34 14.39 12.72
CA LYS A 179 23.05 14.58 13.45
C LYS A 179 22.48 16.00 13.37
N VAL A 180 23.08 16.90 12.59
CA VAL A 180 22.66 18.28 12.46
C VAL A 180 21.80 18.42 11.21
N GLU A 181 20.66 19.06 11.34
CA GLU A 181 19.77 19.48 10.25
C GLU A 181 20.52 20.45 9.34
N ASP A 182 21.24 19.92 8.36
CA ASP A 182 21.91 20.75 7.39
C ASP A 182 20.91 21.14 6.28
N SER A 183 20.05 22.09 6.58
CA SER A 183 19.16 22.73 5.59
C SER A 183 19.98 23.31 4.42
N SER A 184 21.26 23.67 4.66
CA SER A 184 22.15 24.23 3.66
C SER A 184 22.55 23.19 2.60
N ALA A 185 22.81 21.93 3.01
CA ALA A 185 23.13 20.87 2.05
C ALA A 185 21.92 20.48 1.17
N LEU A 186 20.72 20.45 1.73
CA LEU A 186 19.50 20.21 0.98
C LEU A 186 19.25 21.34 0.00
N ALA A 187 19.41 22.59 0.44
CA ALA A 187 19.24 23.77 -0.40
C ALA A 187 20.23 23.77 -1.59
N ALA A 188 21.52 23.58 -1.30
CA ALA A 188 22.55 23.50 -2.34
C ALA A 188 22.29 22.38 -3.35
N TRP A 189 21.81 21.21 -2.89
CA TRP A 189 21.44 20.13 -3.78
C TRP A 189 20.26 20.53 -4.70
N LEU A 190 19.18 21.10 -4.14
CA LEU A 190 18.00 21.53 -4.89
C LEU A 190 18.33 22.63 -5.92
N GLU A 191 19.21 23.56 -5.59
CA GLU A 191 19.67 24.62 -6.48
C GLU A 191 20.45 24.08 -7.68
N ASN A 192 21.27 23.04 -7.47
CA ASN A 192 22.12 22.43 -8.50
C ASN A 192 21.40 21.41 -9.40
N LEU A 193 20.19 20.97 -9.05
CA LEU A 193 19.43 20.05 -9.92
C LEU A 193 19.10 20.69 -11.27
N PRO A 194 19.32 19.97 -12.41
CA PRO A 194 18.87 20.44 -13.72
C PRO A 194 17.34 20.59 -13.75
N LYS A 195 16.84 21.79 -14.09
CA LYS A 195 15.42 22.13 -14.05
C LYS A 195 14.77 22.12 -15.43
N PRO A 196 13.48 21.76 -15.55
CA PRO A 196 12.57 21.31 -14.50
C PRO A 196 12.89 19.88 -14.04
N CYS A 197 12.88 19.65 -12.72
CA CYS A 197 13.20 18.39 -12.08
C CYS A 197 11.96 17.77 -11.40
N GLY A 198 11.75 16.46 -11.57
CA GLY A 198 10.74 15.70 -10.83
C GLY A 198 11.37 14.95 -9.66
N ILE A 199 10.98 15.26 -8.43
CA ILE A 199 11.53 14.64 -7.20
C ILE A 199 10.51 13.69 -6.60
N LEU A 200 10.96 12.45 -6.31
CA LEU A 200 10.31 11.56 -5.35
C LEU A 200 10.94 11.80 -3.98
N ALA A 201 10.16 12.22 -3.01
CA ALA A 201 10.54 12.20 -1.61
C ALA A 201 10.17 10.85 -0.96
N ALA A 202 11.02 10.36 -0.06
CA ALA A 202 10.80 9.06 0.60
C ALA A 202 9.45 8.96 1.32
N CYS A 203 8.97 10.06 1.89
CA CYS A 203 7.65 10.18 2.53
C CYS A 203 7.18 11.65 2.51
N ASP A 204 5.95 11.91 2.98
CA ASP A 204 5.37 13.26 2.99
C ASP A 204 6.11 14.21 3.93
N ASP A 205 6.62 13.74 5.08
CA ASP A 205 7.47 14.55 5.95
C ASP A 205 8.71 15.07 5.20
N ARG A 206 9.34 14.17 4.43
CA ARG A 206 10.50 14.54 3.62
C ARG A 206 10.14 15.48 2.48
N ALA A 207 8.97 15.27 1.85
CA ALA A 207 8.45 16.17 0.81
C ALA A 207 8.16 17.56 1.38
N PHE A 208 7.62 17.63 2.59
CA PHE A 208 7.33 18.89 3.28
C PHE A 208 8.62 19.69 3.56
N GLU A 209 9.68 19.03 4.02
CA GLU A 209 11.00 19.68 4.17
C GLU A 209 11.53 20.25 2.86
N ILE A 210 11.39 19.50 1.76
CA ILE A 210 11.82 19.97 0.43
C ILE A 210 11.00 21.17 0.01
N LEU A 211 9.67 21.17 0.25
CA LEU A 211 8.80 22.33 -0.04
C LEU A 211 9.22 23.56 0.74
N ASP A 212 9.49 23.42 2.04
CA ASP A 212 9.94 24.52 2.88
C ASP A 212 11.29 25.08 2.40
N THR A 213 12.25 24.22 2.10
CA THR A 213 13.56 24.63 1.55
C THR A 213 13.40 25.33 0.22
N CYS A 214 12.55 24.81 -0.68
CA CYS A 214 12.27 25.47 -1.97
C CYS A 214 11.69 26.88 -1.75
N ARG A 215 10.75 27.04 -0.81
CA ARG A 215 10.14 28.34 -0.48
C ARG A 215 11.15 29.33 0.05
N GLU A 216 12.03 28.91 0.97
CA GLU A 216 13.06 29.74 1.57
C GLU A 216 14.10 30.23 0.54
N HIS A 217 14.41 29.38 -0.45
CA HIS A 217 15.39 29.68 -1.51
C HIS A 217 14.77 30.18 -2.81
N GLY A 218 13.47 30.48 -2.83
CA GLY A 218 12.79 31.05 -3.99
C GLY A 218 12.66 30.10 -5.18
N ILE A 219 12.84 28.79 -4.99
CA ILE A 219 12.69 27.76 -6.03
C ILE A 219 11.19 27.51 -6.28
N LYS A 220 10.75 27.65 -7.52
CA LYS A 220 9.34 27.57 -7.86
C LYS A 220 8.85 26.12 -7.97
N VAL A 221 7.89 25.76 -7.10
CA VAL A 221 7.19 24.48 -7.15
C VAL A 221 5.78 24.73 -7.71
N PRO A 222 5.32 24.01 -8.74
CA PRO A 222 5.97 22.91 -9.44
C PRO A 222 6.78 23.31 -10.68
N ALA A 223 6.96 24.59 -10.96
CA ALA A 223 7.49 25.05 -12.26
C ALA A 223 8.96 24.66 -12.50
N GLU A 224 9.79 24.74 -11.48
CA GLU A 224 11.21 24.35 -11.54
C GLU A 224 11.44 22.98 -10.92
N ILE A 225 10.76 22.67 -9.81
CA ILE A 225 10.83 21.38 -9.13
C ILE A 225 9.41 20.87 -8.86
N GLY A 226 9.07 19.70 -9.40
CA GLY A 226 7.87 18.98 -9.03
C GLY A 226 8.17 18.00 -7.92
N ILE A 227 7.31 17.92 -6.89
CA ILE A 227 7.54 17.12 -5.70
C ILE A 227 6.40 16.12 -5.52
N LEU A 228 6.76 14.82 -5.44
CA LEU A 228 5.85 13.73 -5.16
C LEU A 228 6.23 13.09 -3.82
N GLY A 229 5.32 13.12 -2.85
CA GLY A 229 5.46 12.46 -1.56
C GLY A 229 4.93 11.03 -1.56
N VAL A 230 4.97 10.40 -0.38
CA VAL A 230 4.41 9.08 -0.12
C VAL A 230 3.81 9.07 1.27
N ASN A 231 2.66 8.50 1.44
CA ASN A 231 1.78 8.19 2.55
C ASN A 231 0.40 8.84 2.40
N ASN A 232 0.31 9.96 1.69
CA ASN A 232 -0.88 10.80 1.54
C ASN A 232 -1.45 11.21 2.92
N ASP A 233 -0.56 11.69 3.81
CA ASP A 233 -0.96 12.23 5.10
C ASP A 233 -1.75 13.52 4.89
N PRO A 234 -3.05 13.57 5.24
CA PRO A 234 -3.88 14.73 4.96
C PRO A 234 -3.43 15.98 5.72
N ILE A 235 -2.80 15.83 6.88
CA ILE A 235 -2.29 16.97 7.66
C ILE A 235 -1.17 17.67 6.91
N LEU A 236 -0.26 16.91 6.31
CA LEU A 236 0.85 17.46 5.54
C LEU A 236 0.41 17.85 4.13
N CYS A 237 -0.30 16.95 3.43
CA CYS A 237 -0.60 17.12 2.02
C CYS A 237 -1.57 18.27 1.72
N GLU A 238 -2.58 18.48 2.56
CA GLU A 238 -3.60 19.52 2.35
C GLU A 238 -3.17 20.89 2.88
N ASN A 239 -2.24 20.94 3.84
CA ASN A 239 -1.76 22.18 4.44
C ASN A 239 -0.40 22.66 3.91
N ALA A 240 0.23 21.87 3.02
CA ALA A 240 1.41 22.32 2.29
C ALA A 240 1.07 23.40 1.26
N GLU A 241 2.02 24.28 0.97
CA GLU A 241 1.88 25.28 -0.10
C GLU A 241 3.11 25.24 -1.02
N PRO A 242 2.91 24.79 -2.29
CA PRO A 242 1.68 24.24 -2.88
C PRO A 242 1.27 22.90 -2.25
N ARG A 243 -0.03 22.53 -2.31
CA ARG A 243 -0.54 21.27 -1.76
C ARG A 243 0.19 20.08 -2.34
N LEU A 244 0.56 19.11 -1.50
CA LEU A 244 1.47 18.05 -1.82
C LEU A 244 0.77 16.87 -2.54
N SER A 245 1.22 16.57 -3.76
CA SER A 245 0.93 15.32 -4.47
C SER A 245 1.61 14.15 -3.75
N SER A 246 0.91 13.05 -3.55
CA SER A 246 1.45 11.92 -2.79
C SER A 246 0.91 10.56 -3.24
N ILE A 247 1.74 9.54 -3.16
CA ILE A 247 1.34 8.14 -3.34
C ILE A 247 0.75 7.64 -2.02
N GLN A 248 -0.40 7.00 -2.09
CA GLN A 248 -1.06 6.38 -0.94
C GLN A 248 -0.85 4.86 -0.94
N PRO A 249 0.01 4.31 -0.07
CA PRO A 249 0.05 2.87 0.18
C PRO A 249 -1.27 2.38 0.78
N ASP A 250 -1.60 1.09 0.63
CA ASP A 250 -2.83 0.52 1.21
C ASP A 250 -2.62 0.10 2.67
N PHE A 251 -2.37 1.07 3.55
CA PHE A 251 -2.18 0.83 4.98
C PHE A 251 -3.40 0.19 5.65
N ILE A 252 -4.62 0.50 5.19
CA ILE A 252 -5.84 -0.14 5.68
C ILE A 252 -5.82 -1.62 5.30
N GLY A 253 -5.44 -1.95 4.06
CA GLY A 253 -5.25 -3.32 3.59
C GLY A 253 -4.17 -4.06 4.37
N GLU A 254 -3.07 -3.39 4.75
CA GLU A 254 -2.04 -3.97 5.62
C GLU A 254 -2.61 -4.36 6.99
N GLY A 255 -3.33 -3.46 7.64
CA GLY A 255 -3.94 -3.71 8.95
C GLY A 255 -4.95 -4.85 8.92
N ARG A 256 -5.82 -4.87 7.90
CA ARG A 256 -6.79 -5.93 7.70
C ARG A 256 -6.10 -7.28 7.46
N LEU A 257 -5.10 -7.35 6.58
CA LEU A 257 -4.34 -8.56 6.33
C LEU A 257 -3.62 -9.06 7.58
N ALA A 258 -3.05 -8.16 8.39
CA ALA A 258 -2.42 -8.51 9.65
C ALA A 258 -3.41 -9.15 10.62
N ALA A 259 -4.63 -8.62 10.72
CA ALA A 259 -5.68 -9.19 11.55
C ALA A 259 -6.16 -10.55 11.05
N GLU A 260 -6.36 -10.72 9.74
CA GLU A 260 -6.72 -12.00 9.11
C GLU A 260 -5.67 -13.09 9.37
N LEU A 261 -4.39 -12.75 9.23
CA LEU A 261 -3.28 -13.68 9.50
C LEU A 261 -3.24 -14.07 10.96
N LEU A 262 -3.34 -13.09 11.87
CA LEU A 262 -3.34 -13.35 13.31
C LEU A 262 -4.52 -14.24 13.72
N GLU A 263 -5.72 -13.95 13.23
CA GLU A 263 -6.92 -14.77 13.49
C GLU A 263 -6.72 -16.23 13.09
N ARG A 264 -6.15 -16.45 11.88
CA ARG A 264 -5.83 -17.79 11.39
C ARG A 264 -4.80 -18.49 12.27
N MET A 265 -3.74 -17.80 12.67
CA MET A 265 -2.70 -18.36 13.54
C MET A 265 -3.25 -18.72 14.92
N MET A 266 -4.07 -17.86 15.53
CA MET A 266 -4.72 -18.11 16.81
C MET A 266 -5.73 -19.28 16.76
N ALA A 267 -6.26 -19.60 15.59
CA ALA A 267 -7.11 -20.76 15.36
C ALA A 267 -6.32 -22.07 15.14
N GLY A 268 -4.99 -22.04 15.22
CA GLY A 268 -4.11 -23.19 14.99
C GLY A 268 -3.85 -23.47 13.50
N GLY A 269 -4.24 -22.55 12.61
CA GLY A 269 -3.95 -22.65 11.19
C GLY A 269 -2.47 -22.43 10.90
N ARG A 270 -1.90 -23.27 10.02
CA ARG A 270 -0.53 -23.07 9.54
C ARG A 270 -0.46 -21.91 8.55
N LEU A 271 0.58 -21.10 8.66
CA LEU A 271 0.90 -20.10 7.64
C LEU A 271 1.37 -20.80 6.34
N PRO A 272 1.01 -20.31 5.15
CA PRO A 272 1.51 -20.84 3.89
C PRO A 272 3.05 -20.89 3.89
N GLY A 273 3.61 -22.05 3.59
CA GLY A 273 5.00 -22.41 3.91
C GLY A 273 6.12 -21.60 3.24
N SER A 274 5.86 -20.81 2.18
CA SER A 274 6.91 -20.13 1.42
C SER A 274 6.85 -18.60 1.42
N LYS A 275 5.72 -18.00 1.76
CA LYS A 275 5.57 -16.53 1.75
C LYS A 275 5.24 -16.01 3.15
N ARG A 276 6.27 -15.64 3.88
CA ARG A 276 6.16 -15.07 5.23
C ARG A 276 6.08 -13.57 5.23
N VAL A 277 6.66 -12.94 4.23
CA VAL A 277 6.51 -11.52 4.00
C VAL A 277 5.35 -11.36 3.03
N ASN A 278 4.29 -10.78 3.52
CA ASN A 278 3.11 -10.44 2.74
C ASN A 278 3.24 -8.97 2.36
N LEU A 279 3.46 -8.70 1.07
CA LEU A 279 3.55 -7.35 0.55
C LEU A 279 2.16 -6.83 0.21
N VAL A 280 1.87 -5.60 0.63
CA VAL A 280 0.65 -4.88 0.32
C VAL A 280 1.01 -3.66 -0.54
N GLY A 281 0.38 -3.53 -1.70
CA GLY A 281 0.71 -2.54 -2.70
C GLY A 281 0.19 -1.14 -2.38
N ILE A 282 0.13 -0.33 -3.42
CA ILE A 282 -0.41 1.03 -3.36
C ILE A 282 -1.93 1.03 -3.56
N ARG A 283 -2.60 2.01 -2.97
CA ARG A 283 -4.03 2.24 -3.16
C ARG A 283 -4.29 3.18 -4.33
N THR A 284 -3.58 4.31 -4.37
CA THR A 284 -3.74 5.33 -5.40
C THR A 284 -2.58 6.33 -5.39
N VAL A 285 -2.51 7.16 -6.43
CA VAL A 285 -1.72 8.39 -6.45
C VAL A 285 -2.67 9.57 -6.37
N VAL A 286 -2.47 10.44 -5.40
CA VAL A 286 -3.27 11.66 -5.22
C VAL A 286 -2.46 12.84 -5.75
N HIS A 287 -2.90 13.40 -6.88
CA HIS A 287 -2.27 14.57 -7.47
C HIS A 287 -2.85 15.85 -6.90
N ARG A 288 -1.96 16.78 -6.57
CA ARG A 288 -2.24 18.13 -6.08
C ARG A 288 -1.35 19.13 -6.80
N ASP A 289 -0.99 20.21 -6.14
CA ASP A 289 -0.38 21.38 -6.77
C ASP A 289 1.17 21.31 -6.81
N SER A 290 1.80 20.43 -6.04
CA SER A 290 3.26 20.28 -5.94
C SER A 290 3.90 19.55 -7.12
N THR A 291 3.11 18.90 -7.98
CA THR A 291 3.55 18.39 -9.29
C THR A 291 2.96 19.25 -10.37
N VAL A 292 3.56 19.25 -11.58
CA VAL A 292 3.09 20.11 -12.68
C VAL A 292 1.58 19.95 -12.84
N PRO A 293 0.83 21.09 -12.96
CA PRO A 293 -0.59 21.01 -13.20
C PRO A 293 -0.81 20.16 -14.44
N GLN A 294 -1.46 19.05 -14.28
CA GLN A 294 -1.83 18.27 -15.44
C GLN A 294 -2.55 19.16 -16.43
N SER A 295 -2.26 19.00 -17.72
CA SER A 295 -3.05 19.59 -18.78
C SER A 295 -4.53 19.36 -18.51
N ALA A 296 -5.41 20.13 -19.10
CA ALA A 296 -6.86 19.90 -19.00
C ALA A 296 -7.21 18.43 -19.30
N SER A 297 -6.47 17.82 -20.24
CA SER A 297 -6.54 16.40 -20.56
C SER A 297 -6.10 15.49 -19.40
N GLY A 298 -5.01 15.81 -18.73
CA GLY A 298 -4.52 15.03 -17.57
C GLY A 298 -5.48 15.10 -16.40
N ARG A 299 -6.05 16.27 -16.09
CA ARG A 299 -7.10 16.42 -15.06
C ARG A 299 -8.35 15.63 -15.40
N LEU A 300 -8.76 15.61 -16.68
CA LEU A 300 -9.88 14.82 -17.14
C LEU A 300 -9.62 13.33 -16.91
N VAL A 301 -8.48 12.81 -17.40
CA VAL A 301 -8.13 11.39 -17.30
C VAL A 301 -8.06 10.94 -15.85
N GLN A 302 -7.52 11.74 -14.94
CA GLN A 302 -7.52 11.40 -13.51
C GLN A 302 -8.91 11.32 -12.90
N LYS A 303 -9.78 12.30 -13.19
CA LYS A 303 -11.17 12.26 -12.72
C LYS A 303 -11.89 11.03 -13.26
N VAL A 304 -11.61 10.67 -14.52
CA VAL A 304 -12.13 9.45 -15.14
C VAL A 304 -11.64 8.20 -14.43
N LEU A 305 -10.33 8.09 -14.15
CA LEU A 305 -9.77 6.96 -13.39
C LEU A 305 -10.41 6.80 -12.02
N ALA A 306 -10.51 7.90 -11.26
CA ALA A 306 -11.15 7.89 -9.95
C ALA A 306 -12.63 7.48 -10.02
N TYR A 307 -13.33 7.87 -11.08
CA TYR A 307 -14.72 7.50 -11.31
C TYR A 307 -14.88 6.02 -11.67
N ILE A 308 -14.14 5.53 -12.68
CA ILE A 308 -14.23 4.12 -13.11
C ILE A 308 -13.76 3.15 -12.03
N SER A 309 -12.81 3.54 -11.17
CA SER A 309 -12.38 2.70 -10.04
C SER A 309 -13.50 2.38 -9.05
N ARG A 310 -14.49 3.27 -8.92
CA ARG A 310 -15.66 3.08 -8.05
C ARG A 310 -16.86 2.48 -8.77
N GLU A 311 -17.07 2.88 -10.03
CA GLU A 311 -18.33 2.66 -10.73
C GLU A 311 -18.26 1.53 -11.77
N ALA A 312 -17.07 1.13 -12.23
CA ALA A 312 -16.93 0.12 -13.28
C ALA A 312 -17.67 -1.20 -12.96
N VAL A 313 -17.60 -1.63 -11.69
CA VAL A 313 -18.27 -2.86 -11.22
C VAL A 313 -19.80 -2.79 -11.26
N LYS A 314 -20.39 -1.59 -11.42
CA LYS A 314 -21.84 -1.41 -11.53
C LYS A 314 -22.38 -1.57 -12.97
N GLY A 315 -21.54 -2.01 -13.90
CA GLY A 315 -21.94 -2.28 -15.28
C GLY A 315 -21.95 -1.07 -16.21
N ILE A 316 -21.44 0.11 -15.78
CA ILE A 316 -21.35 1.29 -16.64
C ILE A 316 -20.54 1.03 -17.91
N GLY A 317 -20.88 1.71 -19.00
CA GLY A 317 -20.14 1.71 -20.26
C GLY A 317 -19.26 2.95 -20.46
N VAL A 318 -18.44 2.95 -21.52
CA VAL A 318 -17.59 4.09 -21.89
C VAL A 318 -18.43 5.34 -22.23
N GLU A 319 -19.59 5.14 -22.81
CA GLU A 319 -20.55 6.22 -23.12
C GLU A 319 -21.06 6.91 -21.85
N ASP A 320 -21.29 6.16 -20.78
CA ASP A 320 -21.74 6.73 -19.50
C ASP A 320 -20.62 7.56 -18.87
N VAL A 321 -19.37 7.10 -18.99
CA VAL A 321 -18.20 7.86 -18.58
C VAL A 321 -18.07 9.16 -19.39
N ALA A 322 -18.14 9.09 -20.71
CA ALA A 322 -18.05 10.26 -21.59
C ALA A 322 -19.15 11.28 -21.28
N ARG A 323 -20.40 10.81 -21.10
CA ARG A 323 -21.56 11.64 -20.71
C ARG A 323 -21.35 12.29 -19.35
N ARG A 324 -20.85 11.53 -18.36
CA ARG A 324 -20.59 12.03 -17.00
C ARG A 324 -19.60 13.19 -16.96
N PHE A 325 -18.60 13.14 -17.83
CA PHE A 325 -17.55 14.18 -17.91
C PHE A 325 -17.78 15.21 -19.02
N LYS A 326 -18.92 15.14 -19.72
CA LYS A 326 -19.32 16.07 -20.78
C LYS A 326 -18.29 16.19 -21.90
N VAL A 327 -17.71 15.07 -22.32
CA VAL A 327 -16.75 14.99 -23.44
C VAL A 327 -17.23 13.98 -24.47
N SER A 328 -16.77 14.10 -25.72
CA SER A 328 -17.03 13.05 -26.71
C SER A 328 -16.24 11.77 -26.37
N ARG A 329 -16.82 10.62 -26.71
CA ARG A 329 -16.15 9.32 -26.55
C ARG A 329 -14.77 9.31 -27.19
N SER A 330 -14.68 9.81 -28.43
CA SER A 330 -13.42 9.84 -29.17
C SER A 330 -12.34 10.68 -28.48
N LEU A 331 -12.70 11.86 -27.96
CA LEU A 331 -11.77 12.70 -27.22
C LEU A 331 -11.33 12.02 -25.91
N LEU A 332 -12.29 11.38 -25.21
CA LEU A 332 -12.01 10.66 -23.97
C LEU A 332 -11.01 9.52 -24.22
N GLU A 333 -11.29 8.64 -25.19
CA GLU A 333 -10.43 7.50 -25.54
C GLU A 333 -9.05 7.96 -26.03
N LEU A 334 -8.99 9.03 -26.86
CA LEU A 334 -7.72 9.58 -27.31
C LEU A 334 -6.87 10.05 -26.12
N ARG A 335 -7.42 10.90 -25.25
CA ARG A 335 -6.68 11.47 -24.12
C ARG A 335 -6.34 10.44 -23.05
N PHE A 336 -7.23 9.47 -22.85
CA PHE A 336 -6.99 8.39 -21.92
C PHE A 336 -5.88 7.45 -22.44
N GLY A 337 -5.93 7.07 -23.72
CA GLY A 337 -4.90 6.27 -24.37
C GLY A 337 -3.52 6.92 -24.37
N GLU A 338 -3.45 8.23 -24.72
CA GLU A 338 -2.19 9.00 -24.67
C GLU A 338 -1.54 9.00 -23.28
N LEU A 339 -2.34 9.07 -22.22
CA LEU A 339 -1.84 9.25 -20.84
C LEU A 339 -1.75 7.95 -20.03
N GLN A 340 -2.53 6.92 -20.37
CA GLN A 340 -2.57 5.66 -19.63
C GLN A 340 -1.99 4.47 -20.40
N GLY A 341 -1.79 4.60 -21.71
CA GLY A 341 -1.33 3.50 -22.57
C GLY A 341 -2.37 2.38 -22.78
N GLU A 342 -3.59 2.57 -22.28
CA GLU A 342 -4.73 1.65 -22.44
C GLU A 342 -6.01 2.45 -22.72
N SER A 343 -7.02 1.83 -23.31
CA SER A 343 -8.33 2.46 -23.51
C SER A 343 -9.13 2.52 -22.20
N VAL A 344 -10.12 3.42 -22.12
CA VAL A 344 -11.05 3.48 -20.98
C VAL A 344 -11.75 2.14 -20.77
N TYR A 345 -12.12 1.48 -21.87
CA TYR A 345 -12.75 0.17 -21.83
C TYR A 345 -11.82 -0.90 -21.22
N GLU A 346 -10.55 -0.94 -21.61
CA GLU A 346 -9.56 -1.88 -21.06
C GLU A 346 -9.32 -1.63 -19.57
N ALA A 347 -9.21 -0.36 -19.15
CA ALA A 347 -9.09 0.00 -17.76
C ALA A 347 -10.30 -0.48 -16.93
N MET A 348 -11.52 -0.30 -17.44
CA MET A 348 -12.74 -0.77 -16.78
C MET A 348 -12.79 -2.31 -16.71
N LEU A 349 -12.38 -3.01 -17.76
CA LEU A 349 -12.27 -4.47 -17.74
C LEU A 349 -11.26 -4.95 -16.71
N ARG A 350 -10.12 -4.30 -16.65
CA ARG A 350 -9.08 -4.61 -15.66
C ARG A 350 -9.63 -4.49 -14.23
N ILE A 351 -10.28 -3.39 -13.92
CA ILE A 351 -10.89 -3.14 -12.59
C ILE A 351 -11.92 -4.22 -12.25
N ARG A 352 -12.82 -4.54 -13.17
CA ARG A 352 -13.83 -5.59 -12.98
C ARG A 352 -13.21 -6.97 -12.74
N LEU A 353 -12.18 -7.32 -13.50
CA LEU A 353 -11.51 -8.62 -13.38
C LEU A 353 -10.71 -8.74 -12.07
N GLU A 354 -10.09 -7.65 -11.59
CA GLU A 354 -9.45 -7.64 -10.28
C GLU A 354 -10.48 -7.79 -9.14
N GLU A 355 -11.65 -7.16 -9.26
CA GLU A 355 -12.73 -7.37 -8.30
C GLU A 355 -13.28 -8.80 -8.32
N VAL A 356 -13.45 -9.41 -9.51
CA VAL A 356 -13.79 -10.84 -9.62
C VAL A 356 -12.75 -11.69 -8.91
N LYS A 357 -11.47 -11.44 -9.16
CA LYS A 357 -10.35 -12.15 -8.53
C LYS A 357 -10.38 -12.01 -7.00
N ARG A 358 -10.67 -10.80 -6.50
CA ARG A 358 -10.82 -10.53 -5.08
C ARG A 358 -11.99 -11.32 -4.47
N ARG A 359 -13.17 -11.29 -5.09
CA ARG A 359 -14.35 -12.04 -4.61
C ARG A 359 -14.14 -13.56 -4.66
N LEU A 360 -13.52 -14.08 -5.71
CA LEU A 360 -13.16 -15.50 -5.78
C LEU A 360 -12.27 -15.95 -4.62
N ARG A 361 -11.45 -15.05 -4.07
CA ARG A 361 -10.57 -15.32 -2.92
C ARG A 361 -11.31 -15.28 -1.59
N HIS A 362 -12.29 -14.38 -1.45
CA HIS A 362 -12.87 -14.03 -0.15
C HIS A 362 -14.32 -14.51 0.04
N THR A 363 -14.94 -15.09 -1.00
CA THR A 363 -16.33 -15.57 -0.91
C THR A 363 -16.49 -16.93 -1.62
N ASP A 364 -17.49 -17.70 -1.17
CA ASP A 364 -17.92 -18.94 -1.82
C ASP A 364 -19.10 -18.73 -2.80
N GLU A 365 -19.40 -17.48 -3.12
CA GLU A 365 -20.46 -17.15 -4.06
C GLU A 365 -20.30 -17.89 -5.40
N PRO A 366 -21.38 -18.31 -6.04
CA PRO A 366 -21.34 -18.86 -7.40
C PRO A 366 -20.65 -17.92 -8.37
N ILE A 367 -19.82 -18.46 -9.29
CA ILE A 367 -19.06 -17.65 -10.26
C ILE A 367 -19.99 -16.74 -11.08
N ALA A 368 -21.20 -17.21 -11.40
CA ALA A 368 -22.19 -16.43 -12.11
C ALA A 368 -22.65 -15.22 -11.29
N ALA A 369 -22.86 -15.38 -9.97
CA ALA A 369 -23.24 -14.29 -9.07
C ALA A 369 -22.08 -13.28 -8.94
N ILE A 370 -20.83 -13.74 -8.81
CA ILE A 370 -19.65 -12.86 -8.77
C ILE A 370 -19.53 -12.03 -10.04
N THR A 371 -19.67 -12.65 -11.22
CA THR A 371 -19.56 -11.91 -12.48
C THR A 371 -20.70 -10.91 -12.66
N ALA A 372 -21.93 -11.24 -12.24
CA ALA A 372 -23.06 -10.32 -12.25
C ALA A 372 -22.81 -9.13 -11.31
N ALA A 373 -22.33 -9.38 -10.09
CA ALA A 373 -21.97 -8.33 -9.12
C ALA A 373 -20.80 -7.45 -9.55
N CYS A 374 -20.03 -7.88 -10.57
CA CYS A 374 -18.95 -7.10 -11.18
C CYS A 374 -19.34 -6.46 -12.52
N GLY A 375 -20.64 -6.35 -12.81
CA GLY A 375 -21.19 -5.60 -13.93
C GLY A 375 -21.22 -6.34 -15.27
N TRP A 376 -21.35 -7.68 -15.27
CA TRP A 376 -21.62 -8.46 -16.47
C TRP A 376 -23.00 -9.15 -16.39
N GLU A 377 -23.83 -8.86 -17.36
CA GLU A 377 -25.15 -9.55 -17.50
C GLU A 377 -24.95 -11.00 -17.95
N ASN A 378 -23.95 -11.26 -18.80
CA ASN A 378 -23.63 -12.59 -19.32
C ASN A 378 -22.30 -13.07 -18.71
N PRO A 379 -22.24 -14.27 -18.09
CA PRO A 379 -21.03 -14.81 -17.49
C PRO A 379 -19.98 -15.37 -18.49
N ALA A 380 -20.31 -15.49 -19.77
CA ALA A 380 -19.40 -16.07 -20.77
C ALA A 380 -18.20 -15.15 -21.10
N PRO A 381 -18.37 -13.86 -21.44
CA PRO A 381 -17.26 -12.95 -21.72
C PRO A 381 -16.24 -12.84 -20.57
N PRO A 382 -16.65 -12.62 -19.31
CA PRO A 382 -15.68 -12.49 -18.22
C PRO A 382 -14.89 -13.76 -17.96
N LYS A 383 -15.41 -14.96 -18.23
CA LYS A 383 -14.66 -16.21 -18.09
C LYS A 383 -13.49 -16.29 -19.08
N ALA A 384 -13.72 -15.94 -20.32
CA ALA A 384 -12.67 -15.90 -21.35
C ALA A 384 -11.62 -14.83 -21.06
N LEU A 385 -12.07 -13.63 -20.67
CA LEU A 385 -11.20 -12.50 -20.30
C LEU A 385 -10.35 -12.82 -19.08
N PHE A 386 -10.91 -13.45 -18.06
CA PHE A 386 -10.20 -13.85 -16.85
C PHE A 386 -9.10 -14.87 -17.19
N LYS A 387 -9.42 -15.92 -17.97
CA LYS A 387 -8.45 -16.92 -18.40
C LYS A 387 -7.31 -16.28 -19.20
N ARG A 388 -7.63 -15.37 -20.12
CA ARG A 388 -6.64 -14.66 -20.93
C ARG A 388 -5.71 -13.79 -20.06
N ARG A 389 -6.25 -13.12 -19.03
CA ARG A 389 -5.49 -12.19 -18.18
C ARG A 389 -4.65 -12.90 -17.11
N PHE A 390 -5.19 -13.94 -16.48
CA PHE A 390 -4.58 -14.61 -15.32
C PHE A 390 -4.05 -16.01 -15.62
N GLY A 391 -4.11 -16.46 -16.86
CA GLY A 391 -3.57 -17.73 -17.33
C GLY A 391 -4.39 -18.98 -16.97
N MET A 392 -5.41 -18.85 -16.11
CA MET A 392 -6.23 -19.97 -15.65
C MET A 392 -7.72 -19.59 -15.53
N SER A 393 -8.60 -20.60 -15.50
CA SER A 393 -10.03 -20.35 -15.35
C SER A 393 -10.38 -19.85 -13.94
N MET A 394 -11.52 -19.16 -13.79
CA MET A 394 -12.03 -18.72 -12.47
C MET A 394 -12.25 -19.90 -11.51
N ARG A 395 -12.64 -21.08 -12.02
CA ARG A 395 -12.81 -22.30 -11.24
C ARG A 395 -11.46 -22.81 -10.72
N ASP A 396 -10.47 -22.89 -11.61
CA ASP A 396 -9.12 -23.37 -11.25
C ASP A 396 -8.45 -22.38 -10.30
N TRP A 397 -8.65 -21.07 -10.51
CA TRP A 397 -8.17 -20.03 -9.59
C TRP A 397 -8.73 -20.22 -8.19
N ARG A 398 -10.06 -20.41 -8.05
CA ARG A 398 -10.68 -20.69 -6.74
C ARG A 398 -10.15 -21.97 -6.13
N LYS A 399 -10.05 -23.05 -6.94
CA LYS A 399 -9.54 -24.33 -6.50
C LYS A 399 -8.09 -24.25 -6.02
N SER A 400 -7.23 -23.53 -6.74
CA SER A 400 -5.83 -23.32 -6.33
C SER A 400 -5.67 -22.55 -5.00
N LEU A 401 -6.67 -21.78 -4.60
CA LEU A 401 -6.69 -21.11 -3.29
C LEU A 401 -7.08 -22.06 -2.16
N HIS A 402 -7.83 -23.13 -2.46
CA HIS A 402 -8.25 -24.17 -1.52
C HIS A 402 -7.31 -25.38 -1.50
N GLU A 403 -6.56 -25.59 -2.59
CA GLU A 403 -5.58 -26.69 -2.75
C GLU A 403 -4.16 -26.33 -2.30
N LEU A 404 -3.93 -25.10 -1.83
CA LEU A 404 -2.71 -24.82 -1.06
C LEU A 404 -2.77 -25.69 0.20
N PRO A 405 -1.87 -26.69 0.36
CA PRO A 405 -1.98 -27.69 1.41
C PRO A 405 -2.05 -27.00 2.78
N ALA A 406 -2.97 -27.51 3.61
CA ALA A 406 -3.25 -27.07 4.97
C ALA A 406 -2.01 -27.07 5.88
#